data_d641192642b25ebf4a0b359f9b3c8664
#
_entry.id   d641192642b25ebf4a0b359f9b3c8664
#
_cell.length_a   1.000
_cell.length_b   1.000
_cell.length_c   1.000
_cell.angle_alpha   90.00
_cell.angle_beta   90.00
_cell.angle_gamma   90.00
#
_symmetry.space_group_name_H-M   'P 1'
#
loop_
_entity.id
_entity.type
_entity.pdbx_description
1 polymer ?
#
loop_
_entity_poly.entity_id
_entity_poly.type
_entity_poly.pdbx_seq_one_letter_code
_entity_poly.pdbx_strand_id
1 'polypeptide(L)'
;MELQGKIEIIESEEIKGTFKKRVLILGTEQASQYPQSVNIEFQQANCDLLNAVVVGDEVKVSINIKGRKWTNPEGRDIYFNSIVGWKIEKTSTF
;
A
#
# COMPACT_ATOMS: atom_id res chain seq x y z
N MET A 1 3.93 -7.38 -9.82
CA MET A 1 3.67 -8.16 -8.61
C MET A 1 2.31 -7.78 -8.05
N GLU A 2 1.56 -8.74 -7.58
CA GLU A 2 0.19 -8.50 -7.11
C GLU A 2 -0.01 -9.09 -5.72
N LEU A 3 -0.81 -8.38 -4.91
CA LEU A 3 -1.26 -8.88 -3.60
C LEU A 3 -2.77 -8.92 -3.61
N GLN A 4 -3.34 -9.96 -3.01
CA GLN A 4 -4.78 -10.11 -2.88
C GLN A 4 -5.15 -10.23 -1.41
N GLY A 5 -6.20 -9.54 -1.01
CA GLY A 5 -6.65 -9.58 0.37
C GLY A 5 -7.83 -8.67 0.62
N LYS A 6 -8.09 -8.44 1.89
CA LYS A 6 -9.22 -7.64 2.36
C LYS A 6 -8.70 -6.33 2.92
N ILE A 7 -9.37 -5.24 2.57
CA ILE A 7 -8.97 -3.92 3.05
C ILE A 7 -9.30 -3.79 4.54
N GLU A 8 -8.27 -3.53 5.34
CA GLU A 8 -8.43 -3.31 6.78
C GLU A 8 -8.60 -1.83 7.11
N ILE A 9 -7.78 -0.97 6.49
CA ILE A 9 -7.77 0.47 6.77
C ILE A 9 -7.48 1.23 5.48
N ILE A 10 -8.17 2.34 5.28
CA ILE A 10 -7.83 3.32 4.23
C ILE A 10 -7.57 4.63 4.95
N GLU A 11 -6.35 5.13 4.89
CA GLU A 11 -5.98 6.37 5.55
C GLU A 11 -6.32 7.58 4.68
N SER A 12 -6.33 8.76 5.30
CA SER A 12 -6.54 10.00 4.59
C SER A 12 -5.32 10.39 3.77
N GLU A 13 -5.53 11.20 2.72
CA GLU A 13 -4.42 11.71 1.94
C GLU A 13 -3.49 12.56 2.78
N GLU A 14 -2.20 12.41 2.56
CA GLU A 14 -1.16 13.25 3.11
C GLU A 14 -0.49 14.02 1.98
N ILE A 15 -0.37 15.33 2.14
CA ILE A 15 0.26 16.17 1.14
C ILE A 15 1.46 16.87 1.78
N LYS A 16 2.63 16.69 1.16
CA LYS A 16 3.85 17.38 1.55
C LYS A 16 4.43 18.08 0.33
N GLY A 17 4.31 19.41 0.29
CA GLY A 17 4.70 20.16 -0.89
C GLY A 17 3.88 19.74 -2.09
N THR A 18 4.54 19.22 -3.12
CA THR A 18 3.89 18.73 -4.32
C THR A 18 3.66 17.21 -4.31
N PHE A 19 4.09 16.54 -3.25
CA PHE A 19 3.96 15.09 -3.14
C PHE A 19 2.72 14.72 -2.34
N LYS A 20 1.88 13.87 -2.94
CA LYS A 20 0.65 13.37 -2.33
C LYS A 20 0.75 11.86 -2.17
N LYS A 21 0.38 11.35 -0.99
CA LYS A 21 0.35 9.92 -0.73
C LYS A 21 -0.87 9.54 0.10
N ARG A 22 -1.27 8.29 -0.01
CA ARG A 22 -2.35 7.72 0.77
C ARG A 22 -2.04 6.26 1.05
N VAL A 23 -2.26 5.82 2.28
CA VAL A 23 -1.91 4.47 2.72
C VAL A 23 -3.14 3.59 2.81
N LEU A 24 -3.00 2.37 2.30
CA LEU A 24 -3.97 1.30 2.41
C LEU A 24 -3.34 0.16 3.22
N ILE A 25 -4.04 -0.32 4.24
CA ILE A 25 -3.62 -1.53 4.94
C ILE A 25 -4.43 -2.69 4.41
N LEU A 26 -3.74 -3.63 3.80
CA LEU A 26 -4.34 -4.82 3.19
C LEU A 26 -4.08 -6.03 4.06
N GLY A 27 -5.15 -6.71 4.49
CA GLY A 27 -5.03 -7.95 5.22
C GLY A 27 -4.92 -9.12 4.26
N THR A 28 -3.79 -9.80 4.30
CA THR A 28 -3.57 -11.00 3.49
C THR A 28 -3.58 -12.22 4.40
N GLU A 29 -3.81 -13.38 3.82
CA GLU A 29 -3.81 -14.64 4.57
C GLU A 29 -4.74 -14.63 5.78
N GLN A 30 -5.92 -14.01 5.65
CA GLN A 30 -6.84 -13.83 6.77
C GLN A 30 -7.36 -15.15 7.32
N ALA A 31 -7.40 -16.21 6.51
CA ALA A 31 -7.85 -17.53 6.95
C ALA A 31 -6.73 -18.36 7.58
N SER A 32 -5.51 -17.86 7.60
CA SER A 32 -4.37 -18.59 8.17
C SER A 32 -4.25 -18.33 9.66
N GLN A 33 -3.43 -19.13 10.31
CA GLN A 33 -3.13 -18.96 11.73
C GLN A 33 -2.33 -17.66 11.99
N TYR A 34 -1.65 -17.17 10.97
CA TYR A 34 -0.82 -15.98 11.06
C TYR A 34 -1.22 -14.97 9.98
N PRO A 35 -2.36 -14.27 10.16
CA PRO A 35 -2.78 -13.28 9.18
C PRO A 35 -1.76 -12.14 9.10
N GLN A 36 -1.58 -11.60 7.89
CA GLN A 36 -0.61 -10.54 7.63
C GLN A 36 -1.33 -9.24 7.32
N SER A 37 -0.75 -8.13 7.77
CA SER A 37 -1.23 -6.80 7.42
C SER A 37 -0.13 -6.08 6.64
N VAL A 38 -0.43 -5.66 5.42
CA VAL A 38 0.55 -5.08 4.50
C VAL A 38 0.22 -3.61 4.27
N ASN A 39 1.20 -2.75 4.53
CA ASN A 39 1.09 -1.32 4.31
C ASN A 39 1.45 -1.03 2.85
N ILE A 40 0.49 -0.52 2.08
CA ILE A 40 0.67 -0.20 0.67
C ILE A 40 0.47 1.30 0.48
N GLU A 41 1.45 1.97 -0.11
CA GLU A 41 1.42 3.40 -0.34
C GLU A 41 0.98 3.69 -1.77
N PHE A 42 -0.05 4.52 -1.92
CA PHE A 42 -0.48 5.04 -3.22
C PHE A 42 -0.02 6.47 -3.32
N GLN A 43 0.58 6.83 -4.46
CA GLN A 43 1.24 8.13 -4.64
C GLN A 43 0.63 8.94 -5.76
N GLN A 44 0.62 10.27 -5.60
CA GLN A 44 0.16 11.23 -6.61
C GLN A 44 -1.26 10.91 -7.10
N ALA A 45 -1.47 10.86 -8.39
CA ALA A 45 -2.80 10.61 -8.96
C ALA A 45 -3.38 9.25 -8.55
N ASN A 46 -2.53 8.28 -8.21
CA ASN A 46 -3.00 6.95 -7.81
C ASN A 46 -3.70 6.95 -6.45
N CYS A 47 -3.55 8.01 -5.66
CA CYS A 47 -4.30 8.14 -4.40
C CYS A 47 -5.81 8.08 -4.65
N ASP A 48 -6.27 8.57 -5.80
CA ASP A 48 -7.68 8.60 -6.14
C ASP A 48 -8.27 7.23 -6.40
N LEU A 49 -7.43 6.23 -6.69
CA LEU A 49 -7.90 4.85 -6.89
C LEU A 49 -8.59 4.31 -5.64
N LEU A 50 -8.22 4.81 -4.47
CA LEU A 50 -8.77 4.34 -3.20
C LEU A 50 -10.17 4.91 -2.94
N ASN A 51 -10.62 5.88 -3.74
CA ASN A 51 -11.97 6.42 -3.62
C ASN A 51 -13.03 5.43 -4.12
N ALA A 52 -12.63 4.45 -4.91
CA ALA A 52 -13.56 3.46 -5.48
C ALA A 52 -13.74 2.22 -4.60
N VAL A 53 -13.05 2.14 -3.48
CA VAL A 53 -13.07 0.98 -2.58
C VAL A 53 -13.33 1.43 -1.16
N VAL A 54 -13.80 0.49 -0.32
CA VAL A 54 -14.07 0.76 1.10
C VAL A 54 -13.46 -0.34 1.96
N VAL A 55 -13.32 -0.05 3.25
CA VAL A 55 -12.88 -1.03 4.23
C VAL A 55 -13.80 -2.25 4.18
N GLY A 56 -13.20 -3.43 4.14
CA GLY A 56 -13.93 -4.69 4.05
C GLY A 56 -14.00 -5.27 2.65
N ASP A 57 -13.70 -4.48 1.61
CA ASP A 57 -13.68 -4.98 0.24
C ASP A 57 -12.53 -5.97 0.05
N GLU A 58 -12.78 -7.00 -0.74
CA GLU A 58 -11.71 -7.90 -1.19
C GLU A 58 -11.19 -7.37 -2.52
N VAL A 59 -9.88 -7.21 -2.59
CA VAL A 59 -9.24 -6.55 -3.72
C VAL A 59 -7.94 -7.26 -4.11
N LYS A 60 -7.54 -6.99 -5.34
CA LYS A 60 -6.23 -7.35 -5.85
C LYS A 60 -5.49 -6.06 -6.18
N VAL A 61 -4.32 -5.89 -5.59
CA VAL A 61 -3.52 -4.68 -5.75
C VAL A 61 -2.24 -5.00 -6.50
N SER A 62 -2.00 -4.26 -7.57
CA SER A 62 -0.74 -4.34 -8.30
C SER A 62 0.27 -3.43 -7.63
N ILE A 63 1.42 -3.97 -7.29
CA ILE A 63 2.42 -3.26 -6.50
C ILE A 63 3.81 -3.34 -7.13
N ASN A 64 4.64 -2.38 -6.73
CA ASN A 64 6.08 -2.41 -6.93
C ASN A 64 6.75 -2.28 -5.57
N ILE A 65 7.82 -3.02 -5.36
CA ILE A 65 8.64 -2.86 -4.17
C ILE A 65 9.76 -1.91 -4.53
N LYS A 66 9.83 -0.77 -3.81
CA LYS A 66 10.87 0.23 -4.02
C LYS A 66 11.85 0.19 -2.86
N GLY A 67 13.12 0.27 -3.20
CA GLY A 67 14.18 0.30 -2.22
C GLY A 67 15.01 1.56 -2.36
N ARG A 68 15.48 2.09 -1.24
CA ARG A 68 16.33 3.27 -1.22
C ARG A 68 17.43 3.10 -0.19
N LYS A 69 18.63 3.49 -0.58
CA LYS A 69 19.78 3.56 0.31
C LYS A 69 19.96 5.01 0.75
N TRP A 70 20.18 5.21 2.04
CA TRP A 70 20.49 6.52 2.59
C TRP A 70 21.72 6.39 3.48
N THR A 71 22.70 7.25 3.26
CA THR A 71 23.91 7.28 4.07
C THR A 71 23.75 8.38 5.12
N ASN A 72 23.78 7.98 6.41
CA ASN A 72 23.62 8.96 7.49
C ASN A 72 24.92 9.76 7.71
N PRO A 73 24.88 10.84 8.53
CA PRO A 73 26.07 11.67 8.77
C PRO A 73 27.25 10.91 9.38
N GLU A 74 26.99 9.75 9.97
CA GLU A 74 28.04 8.90 10.58
C GLU A 74 28.66 7.95 9.56
N GLY A 75 28.23 8.01 8.29
CA GLY A 75 28.75 7.18 7.22
C GLY A 75 28.15 5.79 7.14
N ARG A 76 27.07 5.54 7.88
CA ARG A 76 26.40 4.24 7.88
C ARG A 76 25.29 4.23 6.84
N ASP A 77 25.22 3.18 6.03
CA ASP A 77 24.16 3.00 5.04
C ASP A 77 22.92 2.40 5.69
N ILE A 78 21.77 3.03 5.42
CA ILE A 78 20.47 2.56 5.89
C ILE A 78 19.61 2.30 4.67
N TYR A 79 18.92 1.16 4.66
CA TYR A 79 18.09 0.74 3.53
C TYR A 79 16.61 0.80 3.92
N PHE A 80 15.82 1.46 3.07
CA PHE A 80 14.37 1.58 3.26
C PHE A 80 13.65 0.90 2.11
N ASN A 81 12.59 0.17 2.44
CA ASN A 81 11.73 -0.44 1.44
C ASN A 81 10.32 0.12 1.55
N SER A 82 9.67 0.28 0.42
CA SER A 82 8.27 0.70 0.35
C SER A 82 7.53 -0.17 -0.63
N ILE A 83 6.29 -0.51 -0.31
CA ILE A 83 5.40 -1.21 -1.21
C ILE A 83 4.46 -0.16 -1.79
N VAL A 84 4.55 0.07 -3.09
CA VAL A 84 3.80 1.12 -3.78
C VAL A 84 2.76 0.50 -4.69
N GLY A 85 1.47 0.85 -4.47
CA GLY A 85 0.38 0.40 -5.29
C GLY A 85 0.15 1.32 -6.47
N TRP A 86 -0.14 0.74 -7.64
CA TRP A 86 -0.43 1.52 -8.84
C TRP A 86 -1.72 1.09 -9.54
N LYS A 87 -2.36 0.02 -9.06
CA LYS A 87 -3.63 -0.44 -9.58
C LYS A 87 -4.36 -1.24 -8.51
N ILE A 88 -5.67 -1.10 -8.44
CA ILE A 88 -6.49 -1.86 -7.49
C ILE A 88 -7.77 -2.31 -8.17
N GLU A 89 -8.16 -3.56 -7.96
CA GLU A 89 -9.37 -4.16 -8.54
C GLU A 89 -10.13 -4.90 -7.46
N LYS A 90 -11.44 -4.75 -7.44
CA LYS A 90 -12.28 -5.57 -6.57
C LYS A 90 -12.34 -6.99 -7.11
N THR A 91 -12.17 -7.97 -6.23
CA THR A 91 -12.21 -9.38 -6.59
C THR A 91 -13.51 -10.06 -6.22
N SER A 92 -14.30 -9.45 -5.32
CA SER A 92 -15.62 -9.98 -5.00
C SER A 92 -16.58 -9.69 -6.13
N THR A 93 -17.27 -10.73 -6.60
CA THR A 93 -18.19 -10.64 -7.71
C THR A 93 -19.62 -10.96 -7.24
N PHE A 94 -20.48 -10.01 -7.40
CA PHE A 94 -21.93 -10.21 -7.21
C PHE A 94 -22.65 -9.45 -8.28
#